data_721e6b2042f64bb17b5e73da89580df2
#
_entry.id   721e6b2042f64bb17b5e73da89580df2
#
_cell.length_a   1.000
_cell.length_b   1.000
_cell.length_c   1.000
_cell.angle_alpha   90.00
_cell.angle_beta   90.00
_cell.angle_gamma   90.00
#
_symmetry.space_group_name_H-M   'P 1'
#
loop_
_entity.id
_entity.type
_entity.pdbx_description
1 polymer ?
#
loop_
_entity_poly.entity_id
_entity_poly.type
_entity_poly.pdbx_seq_one_letter_code
_entity_poly.pdbx_strand_id
1 'polypeptide(L)'
;MTRKDILKEVLSLEGNNWLLELPTGTGKSKIALEKVKSLGGKTLLLVVNRNVHKQNWTDEIKKWWSNCNMKITMTTYVSLPKYAGKYDCAIFDEAHHLSERCREALCSFDIKHSILLSATVSNKLKDELIEVFDDLTLYKKDLRDVIENDILPDPKVYILPLNLRADFPTEVIMKNPKAKGKLIESSWALRWSYMKQKTNPVRVHCTQRQYITDLDNQIEYWKKRYLRSRSEIFKNKWLRLCNDRLKWLSDKKTPYVQQILIHLGEYRTLIFCNSIEQTEMLGEYCINSKNKESIEHLEAFNEGKIDHITACNILNEGMNLCNCQVGIYANLNSSDTIVKQRMGRLLRHKNPVIIVPYFKNTREEELVNKMLENYNPKLVTIIDDYKKIKI
;
A
#
# COMPACT_ATOMS: atom_id res chain seq x y z
N MET A 1 -5.71 -16.19 -21.46
CA MET A 1 -4.36 -16.29 -20.89
C MET A 1 -4.44 -16.91 -19.50
N THR A 2 -3.55 -17.81 -19.12
CA THR A 2 -3.53 -18.48 -17.81
C THR A 2 -2.24 -18.16 -17.06
N ARG A 3 -2.16 -18.54 -15.77
CA ARG A 3 -0.88 -18.47 -15.02
C ARG A 3 0.24 -19.26 -15.68
N LYS A 4 -0.11 -20.38 -16.39
CA LYS A 4 0.87 -21.18 -17.14
C LYS A 4 1.38 -20.44 -18.39
N ASP A 5 0.53 -19.61 -19.00
CA ASP A 5 0.94 -18.83 -20.17
C ASP A 5 1.89 -17.70 -19.76
N ILE A 6 1.60 -16.99 -18.64
CA ILE A 6 2.54 -16.01 -18.08
C ILE A 6 3.90 -16.65 -17.79
N LEU A 7 3.90 -17.83 -17.17
CA LEU A 7 5.13 -18.56 -16.90
C LEU A 7 5.89 -18.89 -18.18
N LYS A 8 5.21 -19.40 -19.22
CA LYS A 8 5.84 -19.71 -20.53
C LYS A 8 6.42 -18.46 -21.17
N GLU A 9 5.66 -17.35 -21.17
CA GLU A 9 6.14 -16.07 -21.71
C GLU A 9 7.41 -15.61 -20.98
N VAL A 10 7.44 -15.66 -19.63
CA VAL A 10 8.62 -15.26 -18.86
C VAL A 10 9.80 -16.20 -19.09
N LEU A 11 9.57 -17.51 -19.21
CA LEU A 11 10.64 -18.46 -19.50
C LEU A 11 11.27 -18.24 -20.89
N SER A 12 10.48 -17.80 -21.88
CA SER A 12 10.97 -17.51 -23.24
C SER A 12 11.65 -16.14 -23.37
N LEU A 13 11.65 -15.28 -22.34
CA LEU A 13 12.35 -14.00 -22.41
C LEU A 13 13.85 -14.20 -22.54
N GLU A 14 14.45 -13.57 -23.52
CA GLU A 14 15.88 -13.52 -23.76
C GLU A 14 16.57 -12.46 -22.88
N GLY A 15 17.91 -12.48 -22.82
CA GLY A 15 18.72 -11.57 -22.03
C GLY A 15 19.17 -12.17 -20.68
N ASN A 16 19.73 -11.31 -19.83
CA ASN A 16 20.28 -11.71 -18.53
C ASN A 16 19.56 -11.05 -17.36
N ASN A 17 18.90 -9.93 -17.59
CA ASN A 17 18.24 -9.15 -16.54
C ASN A 17 16.77 -8.90 -16.90
N TRP A 18 15.87 -9.22 -15.97
CA TRP A 18 14.42 -9.09 -16.21
C TRP A 18 13.75 -8.33 -15.09
N LEU A 19 12.97 -7.31 -15.43
CA LEU A 19 12.03 -6.66 -14.52
C LEU A 19 10.62 -7.17 -14.80
N LEU A 20 10.10 -7.98 -13.89
CA LEU A 20 8.76 -8.56 -13.96
C LEU A 20 7.78 -7.72 -13.15
N GLU A 21 7.04 -6.83 -13.82
CA GLU A 21 5.98 -6.03 -13.21
C GLU A 21 4.66 -6.80 -13.29
N LEU A 22 4.35 -7.53 -12.24
CA LEU A 22 3.20 -8.43 -12.16
C LEU A 22 2.34 -8.12 -10.91
N PRO A 23 1.00 -8.14 -11.01
CA PRO A 23 0.11 -7.95 -9.86
C PRO A 23 0.37 -8.97 -8.74
N THR A 24 0.07 -8.59 -7.50
CA THR A 24 0.11 -9.50 -6.36
C THR A 24 -0.91 -10.63 -6.56
N GLY A 25 -0.53 -11.87 -6.25
CA GLY A 25 -1.41 -13.04 -6.43
C GLY A 25 -1.25 -13.78 -7.77
N THR A 26 -0.44 -13.26 -8.71
CA THR A 26 -0.16 -13.94 -9.98
C THR A 26 0.82 -15.10 -9.88
N GLY A 27 1.51 -15.24 -8.74
CA GLY A 27 2.51 -16.29 -8.51
C GLY A 27 3.94 -15.86 -8.84
N LYS A 28 4.31 -14.58 -8.62
CA LYS A 28 5.64 -14.02 -8.89
C LYS A 28 6.78 -14.87 -8.34
N SER A 29 6.69 -15.34 -7.09
CA SER A 29 7.74 -16.16 -6.45
C SER A 29 7.98 -17.46 -7.22
N LYS A 30 6.90 -18.16 -7.61
CA LYS A 30 7.00 -19.37 -8.43
C LYS A 30 7.63 -19.08 -9.79
N ILE A 31 7.18 -18.00 -10.46
CA ILE A 31 7.70 -17.60 -11.78
C ILE A 31 9.21 -17.35 -11.70
N ALA A 32 9.67 -16.60 -10.68
CA ALA A 32 11.07 -16.32 -10.48
C ALA A 32 11.90 -17.60 -10.21
N LEU A 33 11.40 -18.49 -9.34
CA LEU A 33 12.06 -19.77 -9.07
C LEU A 33 12.15 -20.65 -10.33
N GLU A 34 11.08 -20.74 -11.12
CA GLU A 34 11.10 -21.51 -12.38
C GLU A 34 12.08 -20.88 -13.41
N LYS A 35 12.16 -19.54 -13.47
CA LYS A 35 13.17 -18.87 -14.34
C LYS A 35 14.58 -19.18 -13.87
N VAL A 36 14.87 -19.10 -12.54
CA VAL A 36 16.20 -19.49 -12.00
C VAL A 36 16.53 -20.94 -12.30
N LYS A 37 15.57 -21.86 -12.16
CA LYS A 37 15.76 -23.27 -12.53
C LYS A 37 16.13 -23.44 -14.00
N SER A 38 15.48 -22.72 -14.90
CA SER A 38 15.77 -22.81 -16.34
C SER A 38 17.15 -22.28 -16.72
N LEU A 39 17.69 -21.34 -15.94
CA LEU A 39 19.02 -20.75 -16.13
C LEU A 39 20.12 -21.64 -15.56
N GLY A 40 19.82 -22.43 -14.52
CA GLY A 40 20.81 -23.23 -13.80
C GLY A 40 21.72 -22.38 -12.92
N GLY A 41 22.79 -22.96 -12.43
CA GLY A 41 23.79 -22.29 -11.59
C GLY A 41 24.00 -22.98 -10.24
N LYS A 42 24.92 -22.43 -9.43
CA LYS A 42 25.30 -22.98 -8.12
C LYS A 42 24.96 -22.03 -6.97
N THR A 43 24.81 -20.73 -7.26
CA THR A 43 24.63 -19.68 -6.25
C THR A 43 23.44 -18.78 -6.59
N LEU A 44 22.58 -18.53 -5.59
CA LEU A 44 21.43 -17.64 -5.68
C LEU A 44 21.51 -16.59 -4.58
N LEU A 45 21.47 -15.31 -4.95
CA LEU A 45 21.25 -14.19 -4.06
C LEU A 45 19.75 -13.87 -4.06
N LEU A 46 19.12 -13.85 -2.89
CA LEU A 46 17.73 -13.48 -2.74
C LEU A 46 17.60 -12.26 -1.82
N VAL A 47 17.15 -11.14 -2.40
CA VAL A 47 17.05 -9.85 -1.71
C VAL A 47 15.59 -9.54 -1.45
N VAL A 48 15.26 -9.27 -0.19
CA VAL A 48 13.89 -8.99 0.26
C VAL A 48 13.84 -7.69 1.06
N ASN A 49 12.64 -7.11 1.24
CA ASN A 49 12.51 -5.87 1.98
C ASN A 49 12.70 -6.06 3.50
N ARG A 50 12.14 -7.11 4.09
CA ARG A 50 12.17 -7.35 5.55
C ARG A 50 12.54 -8.80 5.88
N ASN A 51 13.03 -9.03 7.10
CA ASN A 51 13.41 -10.38 7.55
C ASN A 51 12.22 -11.38 7.54
N VAL A 52 11.01 -10.92 7.80
CA VAL A 52 9.81 -11.78 7.75
C VAL A 52 9.58 -12.38 6.34
N HIS A 53 10.01 -11.69 5.29
CA HIS A 53 9.90 -12.19 3.92
C HIS A 53 10.88 -13.33 3.63
N LYS A 54 11.97 -13.44 4.38
CA LYS A 54 12.91 -14.57 4.23
C LYS A 54 12.24 -15.89 4.54
N GLN A 55 11.40 -15.92 5.60
CA GLN A 55 10.65 -17.14 5.94
C GLN A 55 9.67 -17.51 4.82
N ASN A 56 8.91 -16.54 4.32
CA ASN A 56 7.98 -16.78 3.20
C ASN A 56 8.71 -17.34 1.96
N TRP A 57 9.88 -16.82 1.63
CA TRP A 57 10.67 -17.33 0.52
C TRP A 57 11.24 -18.73 0.80
N THR A 58 11.59 -19.03 2.05
CA THR A 58 12.01 -20.39 2.45
C THR A 58 10.87 -21.37 2.19
N ASP A 59 9.65 -21.01 2.55
CA ASP A 59 8.47 -21.86 2.35
C ASP A 59 8.10 -22.00 0.86
N GLU A 60 8.20 -20.91 0.07
CA GLU A 60 8.00 -20.97 -1.39
C GLU A 60 9.06 -21.84 -2.08
N ILE A 61 10.33 -21.77 -1.66
CA ILE A 61 11.40 -22.64 -2.18
C ILE A 61 11.12 -24.10 -1.83
N LYS A 62 10.77 -24.42 -0.60
CA LYS A 62 10.37 -25.78 -0.21
C LYS A 62 9.22 -26.30 -1.05
N LYS A 63 8.22 -25.46 -1.30
CA LYS A 63 7.01 -25.82 -2.05
C LYS A 63 7.27 -26.05 -3.54
N TRP A 64 8.05 -25.19 -4.17
CA TRP A 64 8.20 -25.19 -5.62
C TRP A 64 9.55 -25.74 -6.11
N TRP A 65 10.53 -25.85 -5.22
CA TRP A 65 11.88 -26.31 -5.54
C TRP A 65 12.49 -27.11 -4.38
N SER A 66 11.81 -28.15 -3.93
CA SER A 66 12.25 -28.99 -2.80
C SER A 66 13.67 -29.58 -2.95
N ASN A 67 14.09 -29.87 -4.18
CA ASN A 67 15.40 -30.43 -4.50
C ASN A 67 16.41 -29.35 -4.97
N CYS A 68 16.34 -28.14 -4.39
CA CYS A 68 17.23 -27.05 -4.74
C CYS A 68 18.67 -27.36 -4.27
N ASN A 69 19.60 -27.49 -5.24
CA ASN A 69 21.01 -27.74 -4.96
C ASN A 69 21.85 -26.43 -4.99
N MET A 70 21.24 -25.28 -5.16
CA MET A 70 21.94 -24.00 -5.15
C MET A 70 22.24 -23.55 -3.72
N LYS A 71 23.39 -22.94 -3.51
CA LYS A 71 23.71 -22.19 -2.28
C LYS A 71 22.92 -20.88 -2.31
N ILE A 72 21.91 -20.77 -1.44
CA ILE A 72 21.04 -19.59 -1.38
C ILE A 72 21.52 -18.66 -0.27
N THR A 73 21.81 -17.40 -0.64
CA THR A 73 22.11 -16.30 0.29
C THR A 73 20.90 -15.37 0.35
N MET A 74 20.25 -15.29 1.51
CA MET A 74 19.09 -14.39 1.70
C MET A 74 19.49 -13.16 2.51
N THR A 75 19.21 -11.97 1.96
CA THR A 75 19.50 -10.69 2.61
C THR A 75 18.34 -9.71 2.49
N THR A 76 18.43 -8.57 3.16
CA THR A 76 17.51 -7.45 2.97
C THR A 76 18.19 -6.32 2.19
N TYR A 77 17.39 -5.44 1.57
CA TYR A 77 17.93 -4.26 0.86
C TYR A 77 18.88 -3.42 1.74
N VAL A 78 18.54 -3.24 3.01
CA VAL A 78 19.39 -2.48 3.96
C VAL A 78 20.74 -3.14 4.18
N SER A 79 20.79 -4.48 4.18
CA SER A 79 22.01 -5.26 4.42
C SER A 79 22.74 -5.65 3.12
N LEU A 80 22.15 -5.42 1.96
CA LEU A 80 22.69 -5.82 0.65
C LEU A 80 24.16 -5.45 0.46
N PRO A 81 24.65 -4.24 0.81
CA PRO A 81 26.06 -3.88 0.60
C PRO A 81 27.09 -4.81 1.28
N LYS A 82 26.67 -5.56 2.30
CA LYS A 82 27.53 -6.49 3.04
C LYS A 82 27.74 -7.84 2.33
N TYR A 83 26.99 -8.06 1.26
CA TYR A 83 26.96 -9.35 0.55
C TYR A 83 27.51 -9.26 -0.87
N ALA A 84 28.32 -8.22 -1.14
CA ALA A 84 29.02 -8.09 -2.42
C ALA A 84 29.81 -9.38 -2.74
N GLY A 85 29.73 -9.83 -3.98
CA GLY A 85 30.34 -11.09 -4.39
C GLY A 85 29.81 -11.58 -5.73
N LYS A 86 30.14 -12.84 -6.05
CA LYS A 86 29.77 -13.49 -7.31
C LYS A 86 28.56 -14.39 -7.12
N TYR A 87 27.56 -14.21 -7.98
CA TYR A 87 26.32 -15.01 -7.97
C TYR A 87 25.94 -15.40 -9.39
N ASP A 88 25.51 -16.65 -9.57
CA ASP A 88 24.97 -17.08 -10.87
C ASP A 88 23.60 -16.45 -11.12
N CYS A 89 22.75 -16.39 -10.08
CA CYS A 89 21.44 -15.75 -10.18
C CYS A 89 21.18 -14.84 -8.98
N ALA A 90 20.39 -13.79 -9.20
CA ALA A 90 19.83 -12.97 -8.13
C ALA A 90 18.33 -12.76 -8.33
N ILE A 91 17.56 -12.78 -7.23
CA ILE A 91 16.16 -12.37 -7.19
C ILE A 91 16.03 -11.16 -6.27
N PHE A 92 15.44 -10.07 -6.78
CA PHE A 92 15.15 -8.87 -6.04
C PHE A 92 13.63 -8.77 -5.86
N ASP A 93 13.13 -9.18 -4.68
CA ASP A 93 11.70 -9.16 -4.40
C ASP A 93 11.25 -7.76 -3.96
N GLU A 94 10.12 -7.29 -4.50
CA GLU A 94 9.63 -5.92 -4.36
C GLU A 94 10.71 -4.89 -4.75
N ALA A 95 11.20 -5.01 -5.99
CA ALA A 95 12.33 -4.23 -6.54
C ALA A 95 12.14 -2.70 -6.45
N HIS A 96 10.93 -2.21 -6.20
CA HIS A 96 10.69 -0.79 -5.92
C HIS A 96 11.36 -0.27 -4.64
N HIS A 97 11.93 -1.16 -3.81
CA HIS A 97 12.77 -0.82 -2.65
C HIS A 97 14.27 -0.68 -2.98
N LEU A 98 14.69 -0.87 -4.22
CA LEU A 98 16.08 -0.62 -4.64
C LEU A 98 16.40 0.88 -4.59
N SER A 99 16.81 1.32 -3.40
CA SER A 99 17.25 2.71 -3.16
C SER A 99 18.55 3.01 -3.92
N GLU A 100 18.88 4.29 -4.09
CA GLU A 100 20.13 4.76 -4.69
C GLU A 100 21.35 4.04 -4.06
N ARG A 101 21.44 4.02 -2.73
CA ARG A 101 22.50 3.30 -2.00
C ARG A 101 22.58 1.81 -2.37
N CYS A 102 21.44 1.14 -2.60
CA CYS A 102 21.45 -0.26 -2.99
C CYS A 102 21.95 -0.43 -4.43
N ARG A 103 21.57 0.48 -5.32
CA ARG A 103 22.00 0.47 -6.72
C ARG A 103 23.51 0.74 -6.84
N GLU A 104 24.02 1.71 -6.10
CA GLU A 104 25.48 1.95 -6.01
C GLU A 104 26.22 0.70 -5.48
N ALA A 105 25.70 0.03 -4.48
CA ALA A 105 26.32 -1.18 -3.95
C ALA A 105 26.37 -2.30 -4.99
N LEU A 106 25.37 -2.41 -5.89
CA LEU A 106 25.33 -3.43 -6.93
C LEU A 106 26.52 -3.36 -7.92
N CYS A 107 27.17 -2.20 -8.06
CA CYS A 107 28.42 -2.09 -8.85
C CYS A 107 29.56 -2.98 -8.32
N SER A 108 29.48 -3.44 -7.06
CA SER A 108 30.46 -4.35 -6.44
C SER A 108 30.08 -5.83 -6.55
N PHE A 109 29.02 -6.14 -7.25
CA PHE A 109 28.53 -7.51 -7.45
C PHE A 109 28.84 -8.00 -8.86
N ASP A 110 29.15 -9.27 -8.99
CA ASP A 110 29.25 -9.98 -10.26
C ASP A 110 28.05 -10.95 -10.34
N ILE A 111 26.96 -10.52 -10.95
CA ILE A 111 25.72 -11.30 -11.06
C ILE A 111 25.47 -11.60 -12.54
N LYS A 112 25.39 -12.90 -12.89
CA LYS A 112 25.16 -13.30 -14.27
C LYS A 112 23.73 -13.05 -14.73
N HIS A 113 22.74 -13.36 -13.86
CA HIS A 113 21.34 -13.24 -14.18
C HIS A 113 20.56 -12.59 -13.04
N SER A 114 19.77 -11.56 -13.33
CA SER A 114 18.98 -10.83 -12.32
C SER A 114 17.49 -10.84 -12.65
N ILE A 115 16.66 -11.22 -11.67
CA ILE A 115 15.21 -11.22 -11.76
C ILE A 115 14.66 -10.24 -10.74
N LEU A 116 14.10 -9.14 -11.21
CA LEU A 116 13.52 -8.10 -10.40
C LEU A 116 11.99 -8.26 -10.40
N LEU A 117 11.39 -8.42 -9.22
CA LEU A 117 9.95 -8.62 -9.05
C LEU A 117 9.32 -7.39 -8.43
N SER A 118 8.24 -6.89 -8.99
CA SER A 118 7.44 -5.85 -8.36
C SER A 118 5.99 -5.91 -8.83
N ALA A 119 5.06 -5.38 -8.04
CA ALA A 119 3.69 -5.14 -8.49
C ALA A 119 3.57 -3.84 -9.29
N THR A 120 4.43 -2.87 -9.00
CA THR A 120 4.48 -1.57 -9.67
C THR A 120 5.89 -0.98 -9.56
N VAL A 121 6.35 -0.36 -10.63
CA VAL A 121 7.63 0.38 -10.67
C VAL A 121 7.38 1.75 -11.30
N SER A 122 7.85 2.82 -10.66
CA SER A 122 7.75 4.16 -11.24
C SER A 122 8.65 4.30 -12.47
N ASN A 123 8.26 5.13 -13.43
CA ASN A 123 9.08 5.36 -14.62
C ASN A 123 10.51 5.82 -14.26
N LYS A 124 10.62 6.74 -13.28
CA LYS A 124 11.93 7.18 -12.79
C LYS A 124 12.80 6.01 -12.31
N LEU A 125 12.23 5.08 -11.53
CA LEU A 125 12.99 3.92 -11.05
C LEU A 125 13.31 2.94 -12.19
N LYS A 126 12.44 2.81 -13.19
CA LYS A 126 12.75 1.99 -14.39
C LYS A 126 13.97 2.53 -15.12
N ASP A 127 14.01 3.84 -15.36
CA ASP A 127 15.14 4.49 -16.00
C ASP A 127 16.44 4.27 -15.19
N GLU A 128 16.38 4.45 -13.87
CA GLU A 128 17.50 4.19 -12.94
C GLU A 128 17.93 2.71 -12.89
N LEU A 129 16.99 1.76 -13.06
CA LEU A 129 17.31 0.32 -13.12
C LEU A 129 17.95 -0.08 -14.45
N ILE A 130 17.55 0.54 -15.56
CA ILE A 130 18.18 0.32 -16.88
C ILE A 130 19.66 0.75 -16.86
N GLU A 131 20.00 1.80 -16.09
CA GLU A 131 21.38 2.24 -15.92
C GLU A 131 22.24 1.25 -15.10
N VAL A 132 21.62 0.47 -14.20
CA VAL A 132 22.32 -0.46 -13.30
C VAL A 132 22.41 -1.88 -13.88
N PHE A 133 21.36 -2.29 -14.59
CA PHE A 133 21.26 -3.63 -15.16
C PHE A 133 21.31 -3.54 -16.69
N ASP A 134 22.46 -3.87 -17.26
CA ASP A 134 22.60 -3.94 -18.72
C ASP A 134 21.56 -4.89 -19.30
N ASP A 135 21.01 -4.58 -20.49
CA ASP A 135 20.02 -5.38 -21.21
C ASP A 135 18.77 -5.74 -20.37
N LEU A 136 18.27 -4.80 -19.53
CA LEU A 136 17.09 -5.03 -18.71
C LEU A 136 15.84 -5.23 -19.56
N THR A 137 15.36 -6.45 -19.66
CA THR A 137 14.09 -6.79 -20.34
C THR A 137 12.91 -6.51 -19.41
N LEU A 138 11.97 -5.68 -19.89
CA LEU A 138 10.76 -5.31 -19.14
C LEU A 138 9.60 -6.24 -19.54
N TYR A 139 9.03 -6.95 -18.57
CA TYR A 139 7.82 -7.73 -18.76
C TYR A 139 6.73 -7.23 -17.81
N LYS A 140 5.60 -6.81 -18.38
CA LYS A 140 4.52 -6.22 -17.60
C LYS A 140 3.17 -6.87 -17.94
N LYS A 141 2.37 -7.14 -16.90
CA LYS A 141 0.93 -7.40 -17.00
C LYS A 141 0.21 -6.48 -16.02
N ASP A 142 -0.81 -5.80 -16.49
CA ASP A 142 -1.63 -4.96 -15.64
C ASP A 142 -2.64 -5.79 -14.85
N LEU A 143 -3.13 -5.23 -13.73
CA LEU A 143 -4.12 -5.90 -12.89
C LEU A 143 -5.41 -6.20 -13.68
N ARG A 144 -5.82 -5.28 -14.55
CA ARG A 144 -6.98 -5.44 -15.39
C ARG A 144 -6.83 -6.63 -16.35
N ASP A 145 -5.68 -6.76 -17.02
CA ASP A 145 -5.38 -7.88 -17.91
C ASP A 145 -5.51 -9.23 -17.19
N VAL A 146 -5.04 -9.27 -15.93
CA VAL A 146 -5.03 -10.49 -15.12
C VAL A 146 -6.44 -10.87 -14.65
N ILE A 147 -7.28 -9.88 -14.36
CA ILE A 147 -8.70 -10.09 -14.00
C ILE A 147 -9.51 -10.49 -15.25
N GLU A 148 -9.39 -9.78 -16.35
CA GLU A 148 -10.12 -10.05 -17.62
C GLU A 148 -9.80 -11.45 -18.19
N ASN A 149 -8.67 -12.04 -17.82
CA ASN A 149 -8.28 -13.40 -18.18
C ASN A 149 -8.53 -14.44 -17.08
N ASP A 150 -9.35 -14.15 -16.08
CA ASP A 150 -9.71 -15.05 -14.98
C ASP A 150 -8.51 -15.62 -14.17
N ILE A 151 -7.35 -14.95 -14.24
CA ILE A 151 -6.16 -15.33 -13.45
C ILE A 151 -6.36 -14.94 -11.98
N LEU A 152 -6.97 -13.78 -11.76
CA LEU A 152 -7.47 -13.31 -10.47
C LEU A 152 -8.98 -13.08 -10.57
N PRO A 153 -9.74 -13.34 -9.49
CA PRO A 153 -11.17 -13.12 -9.48
C PRO A 153 -11.50 -11.63 -9.58
N ASP A 154 -12.61 -11.30 -10.22
CA ASP A 154 -13.12 -9.93 -10.31
C ASP A 154 -13.90 -9.58 -9.03
N PRO A 155 -13.49 -8.58 -8.26
CA PRO A 155 -14.12 -8.27 -6.98
C PRO A 155 -15.45 -7.53 -7.16
N LYS A 156 -16.43 -7.85 -6.33
CA LYS A 156 -17.61 -7.02 -6.16
C LYS A 156 -17.25 -5.82 -5.29
N VAL A 157 -17.52 -4.61 -5.77
CA VAL A 157 -17.11 -3.38 -5.09
C VAL A 157 -18.33 -2.58 -4.65
N TYR A 158 -18.44 -2.33 -3.35
CA TYR A 158 -19.43 -1.43 -2.78
C TYR A 158 -18.81 -0.09 -2.43
N ILE A 159 -19.32 0.97 -3.02
CA ILE A 159 -18.92 2.35 -2.73
C ILE A 159 -19.97 2.98 -1.83
N LEU A 160 -19.58 3.44 -0.64
CA LEU A 160 -20.43 4.08 0.34
C LEU A 160 -20.05 5.56 0.50
N PRO A 161 -20.72 6.49 -0.22
CA PRO A 161 -20.48 7.91 -0.09
C PRO A 161 -21.03 8.43 1.24
N LEU A 162 -20.17 9.03 2.06
CA LEU A 162 -20.50 9.64 3.35
C LEU A 162 -20.53 11.17 3.24
N ASN A 163 -21.30 11.81 4.11
CA ASN A 163 -21.35 13.25 4.23
C ASN A 163 -20.61 13.72 5.49
N LEU A 164 -19.76 14.73 5.33
CA LEU A 164 -19.23 15.46 6.49
C LEU A 164 -20.33 16.33 7.10
N ARG A 165 -20.36 16.40 8.43
CA ARG A 165 -21.31 17.24 9.15
C ARG A 165 -21.07 18.71 8.85
N ALA A 166 -22.13 19.40 8.44
CA ALA A 166 -22.13 20.82 8.11
C ALA A 166 -23.15 21.61 8.90
N ASP A 167 -23.93 20.93 9.74
CA ASP A 167 -25.11 21.46 10.46
C ASP A 167 -24.74 22.16 11.77
N PHE A 168 -23.75 21.65 12.52
CA PHE A 168 -23.31 22.27 13.76
C PHE A 168 -21.81 22.03 14.04
N PRO A 169 -21.19 22.90 14.88
CA PRO A 169 -19.75 22.84 15.16
C PRO A 169 -19.41 21.63 16.02
N THR A 170 -18.59 20.72 15.48
CA THR A 170 -18.06 19.54 16.18
C THR A 170 -16.54 19.55 16.27
N GLU A 171 -15.89 20.45 15.52
CA GLU A 171 -14.43 20.55 15.46
C GLU A 171 -13.95 21.87 16.08
N VAL A 172 -12.72 21.88 16.56
CA VAL A 172 -12.08 23.06 17.13
C VAL A 172 -10.79 23.35 16.40
N ILE A 173 -10.66 24.59 15.98
CA ILE A 173 -9.45 25.11 15.34
C ILE A 173 -8.85 26.24 16.12
N MET A 174 -7.55 26.45 15.93
CA MET A 174 -6.85 27.59 16.51
C MET A 174 -6.73 28.68 15.45
N LYS A 175 -7.25 29.88 15.71
CA LYS A 175 -7.22 31.00 14.79
C LYS A 175 -6.43 32.17 15.37
N ASN A 176 -5.62 32.81 14.54
CA ASN A 176 -4.99 34.05 14.90
C ASN A 176 -5.99 35.21 14.70
N PRO A 177 -6.35 35.96 15.77
CA PRO A 177 -7.32 37.06 15.69
C PRO A 177 -6.98 38.14 14.65
N LYS A 178 -5.67 38.36 14.36
CA LYS A 178 -5.20 39.30 13.37
C LYS A 178 -5.23 38.80 11.94
N ALA A 179 -5.47 37.53 11.70
CA ALA A 179 -5.46 36.94 10.36
C ALA A 179 -6.72 37.20 9.52
N LYS A 180 -7.51 38.21 9.86
CA LYS A 180 -8.72 38.70 9.13
C LYS A 180 -9.38 37.64 8.23
N GLY A 181 -9.89 36.59 8.82
CA GLY A 181 -10.80 35.64 8.16
C GLY A 181 -10.20 34.65 7.16
N LYS A 182 -8.90 34.65 6.94
CA LYS A 182 -8.27 33.80 5.94
C LYS A 182 -7.44 32.69 6.58
N LEU A 183 -7.74 31.46 6.37
CA LEU A 183 -6.99 30.23 6.74
C LEU A 183 -6.95 29.94 8.25
N ILE A 184 -7.40 28.76 8.56
CA ILE A 184 -7.10 28.12 9.83
C ILE A 184 -5.63 27.73 9.82
N GLU A 185 -4.84 28.38 10.64
CA GLU A 185 -3.44 28.06 10.77
C GLU A 185 -3.26 26.83 11.64
N SER A 186 -2.37 25.93 11.25
CA SER A 186 -1.97 24.81 12.14
C SER A 186 -1.39 25.36 13.43
N SER A 187 -1.46 24.59 14.51
CA SER A 187 -0.96 24.97 15.84
C SER A 187 0.47 25.51 15.83
N TRP A 188 1.32 25.03 14.90
CA TRP A 188 2.70 25.51 14.75
C TRP A 188 2.78 26.87 14.03
N ALA A 189 2.08 27.06 12.93
CA ALA A 189 2.02 28.33 12.22
C ALA A 189 1.38 29.42 13.08
N LEU A 190 0.36 29.05 13.85
CA LEU A 190 -0.27 29.94 14.80
C LEU A 190 0.67 30.35 15.93
N ARG A 191 1.43 29.42 16.50
CA ARG A 191 2.44 29.72 17.53
C ARG A 191 3.52 30.66 17.00
N TRP A 192 3.99 30.48 15.78
CA TRP A 192 4.93 31.36 15.11
C TRP A 192 4.35 32.75 14.88
N SER A 193 3.13 32.86 14.39
CA SER A 193 2.42 34.10 14.16
C SER A 193 2.15 34.85 15.48
N TYR A 194 1.80 34.13 16.54
CA TYR A 194 1.66 34.67 17.88
C TYR A 194 2.98 35.27 18.40
N MET A 195 4.08 34.55 18.32
CA MET A 195 5.38 35.03 18.75
C MET A 195 5.80 36.33 18.03
N LYS A 196 5.51 36.45 16.73
CA LYS A 196 5.78 37.69 15.97
C LYS A 196 4.83 38.82 16.25
N GLN A 197 3.54 38.52 16.47
CA GLN A 197 2.47 39.51 16.56
C GLN A 197 2.02 39.81 18.01
N LYS A 198 2.57 39.11 18.99
CA LYS A 198 2.22 39.21 20.41
C LYS A 198 0.71 39.12 20.66
N THR A 199 0.00 38.22 19.94
CA THR A 199 -1.44 37.99 20.08
C THR A 199 -1.72 36.55 20.48
N ASN A 200 -2.65 36.33 21.41
CA ASN A 200 -3.06 34.99 21.82
C ASN A 200 -3.91 34.32 20.74
N PRO A 201 -3.67 33.06 20.42
CA PRO A 201 -4.54 32.31 19.54
C PRO A 201 -5.91 32.09 20.18
N VAL A 202 -6.96 32.14 19.36
CA VAL A 202 -8.34 31.92 19.79
C VAL A 202 -8.81 30.57 19.29
N ARG A 203 -9.48 29.81 20.18
CA ARG A 203 -10.22 28.60 19.79
C ARG A 203 -11.51 28.99 19.09
N VAL A 204 -11.72 28.45 17.91
CA VAL A 204 -12.95 28.67 17.13
C VAL A 204 -13.58 27.32 16.85
N HIS A 205 -14.85 27.19 17.21
CA HIS A 205 -15.66 26.02 16.86
C HIS A 205 -16.08 26.10 15.39
N CYS A 206 -15.99 25.01 14.69
CA CYS A 206 -16.38 24.92 13.28
C CYS A 206 -16.99 23.56 12.96
N THR A 207 -17.70 23.48 11.83
CA THR A 207 -18.24 22.23 11.31
C THR A 207 -17.12 21.35 10.71
N GLN A 208 -17.39 20.06 10.55
CA GLN A 208 -16.45 19.15 9.89
C GLN A 208 -16.14 19.62 8.47
N ARG A 209 -17.13 20.13 7.74
CA ARG A 209 -16.95 20.68 6.39
C ARG A 209 -16.00 21.89 6.39
N GLN A 210 -16.19 22.82 7.32
CA GLN A 210 -15.31 23.98 7.45
C GLN A 210 -13.89 23.58 7.81
N TYR A 211 -13.73 22.61 8.73
CA TYR A 211 -12.42 22.11 9.14
C TYR A 211 -11.62 21.54 7.96
N ILE A 212 -12.22 20.64 7.19
CA ILE A 212 -11.53 20.01 6.05
C ILE A 212 -11.21 21.03 4.95
N THR A 213 -12.12 21.96 4.68
CA THR A 213 -11.90 23.02 3.69
C THR A 213 -10.70 23.89 4.04
N ASP A 214 -10.58 24.28 5.29
CA ASP A 214 -9.46 25.09 5.75
C ASP A 214 -8.14 24.29 5.78
N LEU A 215 -8.20 23.01 6.11
CA LEU A 215 -7.02 22.12 6.05
C LEU A 215 -6.55 21.95 4.60
N ASP A 216 -7.46 21.77 3.64
CA ASP A 216 -7.15 21.70 2.22
C ASP A 216 -6.51 23.00 1.70
N ASN A 217 -7.05 24.15 2.13
CA ASN A 217 -6.47 25.46 1.81
C ASN A 217 -5.03 25.60 2.34
N GLN A 218 -4.76 25.11 3.55
CA GLN A 218 -3.40 25.12 4.12
C GLN A 218 -2.46 24.19 3.35
N ILE A 219 -2.92 22.99 2.99
CA ILE A 219 -2.16 22.03 2.18
C ILE A 219 -1.74 22.69 0.85
N GLU A 220 -2.70 23.31 0.15
CA GLU A 220 -2.45 23.95 -1.13
C GLU A 220 -1.48 25.16 -1.00
N TYR A 221 -1.61 25.94 0.05
CA TYR A 221 -0.71 27.07 0.35
C TYR A 221 0.74 26.58 0.53
N TRP A 222 0.99 25.57 1.37
CA TRP A 222 2.34 25.06 1.64
C TRP A 222 2.94 24.32 0.44
N LYS A 223 2.10 23.59 -0.32
CA LYS A 223 2.48 22.98 -1.59
C LYS A 223 2.98 24.02 -2.59
N LYS A 224 2.24 25.12 -2.80
CA LYS A 224 2.66 26.22 -3.68
C LYS A 224 3.98 26.86 -3.22
N ARG A 225 4.16 27.04 -1.92
CA ARG A 225 5.43 27.56 -1.37
C ARG A 225 6.60 26.61 -1.62
N TYR A 226 6.40 25.32 -1.40
CA TYR A 226 7.42 24.32 -1.72
C TYR A 226 7.77 24.31 -3.21
N LEU A 227 6.80 24.32 -4.08
CA LEU A 227 7.03 24.29 -5.54
C LEU A 227 7.83 25.51 -6.02
N ARG A 228 7.69 26.67 -5.37
CA ARG A 228 8.42 27.90 -5.71
C ARG A 228 9.85 27.93 -5.17
N SER A 229 10.06 27.47 -3.94
CA SER A 229 11.34 27.61 -3.24
C SER A 229 12.16 26.34 -3.13
N ARG A 230 11.54 25.16 -3.39
CA ARG A 230 12.10 23.82 -3.19
C ARG A 230 12.64 23.57 -1.76
N SER A 231 12.20 24.36 -0.78
CA SER A 231 12.63 24.28 0.61
C SER A 231 12.08 23.03 1.29
N GLU A 232 12.94 22.21 1.87
CA GLU A 232 12.56 21.02 2.65
C GLU A 232 11.64 21.35 3.84
N ILE A 233 11.78 22.53 4.45
CA ILE A 233 10.90 23.00 5.53
C ILE A 233 9.46 23.08 5.04
N PHE A 234 9.23 23.65 3.85
CA PHE A 234 7.88 23.75 3.29
C PHE A 234 7.34 22.40 2.80
N LYS A 235 8.19 21.54 2.28
CA LYS A 235 7.84 20.16 1.91
C LYS A 235 7.38 19.38 3.14
N ASN A 236 8.15 19.39 4.20
CA ASN A 236 7.82 18.69 5.44
C ASN A 236 6.50 19.21 6.05
N LYS A 237 6.27 20.51 6.01
CA LYS A 237 5.02 21.11 6.47
C LYS A 237 3.83 20.68 5.61
N TRP A 238 3.97 20.72 4.29
CA TRP A 238 2.95 20.23 3.36
C TRP A 238 2.63 18.76 3.56
N LEU A 239 3.65 17.88 3.62
CA LEU A 239 3.45 16.44 3.82
C LEU A 239 2.80 16.11 5.17
N ARG A 240 3.18 16.82 6.23
CA ARG A 240 2.56 16.69 7.54
C ARG A 240 1.06 17.00 7.49
N LEU A 241 0.66 18.11 6.88
CA LEU A 241 -0.75 18.47 6.76
C LEU A 241 -1.53 17.47 5.90
N CYS A 242 -0.91 16.88 4.87
CA CYS A 242 -1.52 15.79 4.10
C CYS A 242 -1.79 14.56 4.98
N ASN A 243 -0.84 14.20 5.85
CA ASN A 243 -1.00 13.09 6.80
C ASN A 243 -2.06 13.41 7.87
N ASP A 244 -2.08 14.63 8.40
CA ASP A 244 -3.09 15.10 9.36
C ASP A 244 -4.50 15.00 8.76
N ARG A 245 -4.67 15.41 7.48
CA ARG A 245 -5.93 15.25 6.74
C ARG A 245 -6.34 13.79 6.60
N LEU A 246 -5.41 12.94 6.18
CA LEU A 246 -5.66 11.52 5.99
C LEU A 246 -6.09 10.85 7.31
N LYS A 247 -5.39 11.14 8.39
CA LYS A 247 -5.72 10.64 9.73
C LYS A 247 -7.10 11.11 10.16
N TRP A 248 -7.38 12.42 10.07
CA TRP A 248 -8.66 12.98 10.48
C TRP A 248 -9.85 12.37 9.72
N LEU A 249 -9.76 12.24 8.38
CA LEU A 249 -10.79 11.58 7.56
C LEU A 249 -10.98 10.12 7.96
N SER A 250 -9.90 9.39 8.24
CA SER A 250 -9.96 8.00 8.68
C SER A 250 -10.62 7.87 10.06
N ASP A 251 -10.29 8.74 11.00
CA ASP A 251 -10.88 8.75 12.33
C ASP A 251 -12.40 9.03 12.26
N LYS A 252 -12.83 9.97 11.41
CA LYS A 252 -14.26 10.27 11.21
C LYS A 252 -15.03 9.12 10.53
N LYS A 253 -14.34 8.22 9.80
CA LYS A 253 -14.96 7.02 9.21
C LYS A 253 -15.12 5.86 10.20
N THR A 254 -14.36 5.85 11.28
CA THR A 254 -14.35 4.73 12.25
C THR A 254 -15.75 4.28 12.69
N PRO A 255 -16.68 5.17 13.08
CA PRO A 255 -18.03 4.75 13.48
C PRO A 255 -18.82 4.05 12.35
N TYR A 256 -18.64 4.49 11.11
CA TYR A 256 -19.29 3.87 9.95
C TYR A 256 -18.70 2.49 9.66
N VAL A 257 -17.38 2.33 9.79
CA VAL A 257 -16.72 1.04 9.62
C VAL A 257 -17.15 0.05 10.70
N GLN A 258 -17.34 0.50 11.96
CA GLN A 258 -17.89 -0.31 13.04
C GLN A 258 -19.30 -0.83 12.70
N GLN A 259 -20.17 0.02 12.17
CA GLN A 259 -21.52 -0.38 11.75
C GLN A 259 -21.47 -1.40 10.59
N ILE A 260 -20.56 -1.22 9.63
CA ILE A 260 -20.35 -2.18 8.55
C ILE A 260 -19.89 -3.52 9.12
N LEU A 261 -18.94 -3.55 10.07
CA LEU A 261 -18.45 -4.78 10.69
C LEU A 261 -19.56 -5.53 11.43
N ILE A 262 -20.39 -4.82 12.19
CA ILE A 262 -21.56 -5.41 12.87
C ILE A 262 -22.53 -6.04 11.84
N HIS A 263 -22.76 -5.37 10.70
CA HIS A 263 -23.61 -5.89 9.63
C HIS A 263 -23.03 -7.11 8.94
N LEU A 264 -21.70 -7.17 8.77
CA LEU A 264 -21.00 -8.29 8.14
C LEU A 264 -20.96 -9.56 9.02
N GLY A 265 -21.06 -9.42 10.34
CA GLY A 265 -21.05 -10.55 11.25
C GLY A 265 -19.80 -11.42 11.10
N GLU A 266 -19.96 -12.71 10.81
CA GLU A 266 -18.88 -13.72 10.74
C GLU A 266 -18.13 -13.76 9.39
N TYR A 267 -18.41 -12.84 8.44
CA TYR A 267 -17.66 -12.83 7.19
C TYR A 267 -16.20 -12.45 7.42
N ARG A 268 -15.30 -13.25 6.88
CA ARG A 268 -13.85 -13.06 7.04
C ARG A 268 -13.39 -11.75 6.42
N THR A 269 -13.16 -10.77 7.29
CA THR A 269 -12.97 -9.37 6.92
C THR A 269 -11.60 -8.83 7.31
N LEU A 270 -10.92 -8.20 6.35
CA LEU A 270 -9.71 -7.43 6.55
C LEU A 270 -10.02 -5.93 6.45
N ILE A 271 -9.63 -5.16 7.47
CA ILE A 271 -9.82 -3.71 7.51
C ILE A 271 -8.49 -3.00 7.34
N PHE A 272 -8.35 -2.19 6.29
CA PHE A 272 -7.17 -1.37 6.04
C PHE A 272 -7.30 -0.02 6.72
N CYS A 273 -6.54 0.17 7.80
CA CYS A 273 -6.50 1.37 8.62
C CYS A 273 -5.36 2.31 8.25
N ASN A 274 -5.45 3.56 8.67
CA ASN A 274 -4.41 4.58 8.48
C ASN A 274 -3.45 4.70 9.66
N SER A 275 -3.94 4.49 10.87
CA SER A 275 -3.18 4.66 12.11
C SER A 275 -3.32 3.45 13.02
N ILE A 276 -2.38 3.33 13.97
CA ILE A 276 -2.42 2.29 14.99
C ILE A 276 -3.66 2.49 15.87
N GLU A 277 -3.94 3.73 16.26
CA GLU A 277 -5.11 4.06 17.07
C GLU A 277 -6.40 3.62 16.39
N GLN A 278 -6.51 3.79 15.06
CA GLN A 278 -7.68 3.33 14.32
C GLN A 278 -7.78 1.79 14.31
N THR A 279 -6.66 1.05 14.26
CA THR A 279 -6.72 -0.41 14.35
C THR A 279 -7.27 -0.88 15.68
N GLU A 280 -6.83 -0.26 16.78
CA GLU A 280 -7.27 -0.56 18.14
C GLU A 280 -8.74 -0.18 18.38
N MET A 281 -9.24 0.90 17.77
CA MET A 281 -10.64 1.31 17.87
C MET A 281 -11.61 0.40 17.10
N LEU A 282 -11.13 -0.29 16.07
CA LEU A 282 -11.96 -1.12 15.17
C LEU A 282 -11.96 -2.60 15.54
N GLY A 283 -11.04 -3.06 16.40
CA GLY A 283 -11.03 -4.45 16.85
C GLY A 283 -9.85 -4.78 17.74
N GLU A 284 -10.01 -5.86 18.50
CA GLU A 284 -8.99 -6.41 19.40
C GLU A 284 -7.83 -7.03 18.59
N TYR A 285 -8.15 -7.70 17.48
CA TYR A 285 -7.16 -8.39 16.65
C TYR A 285 -6.60 -7.43 15.60
N CYS A 286 -5.40 -6.91 15.89
CA CYS A 286 -4.77 -5.92 15.03
C CYS A 286 -3.33 -6.31 14.63
N ILE A 287 -2.98 -5.92 13.40
CA ILE A 287 -1.63 -6.05 12.84
C ILE A 287 -1.05 -4.66 12.67
N ASN A 288 -0.09 -4.31 13.53
CA ASN A 288 0.61 -3.04 13.45
C ASN A 288 2.05 -3.15 14.00
N SER A 289 2.88 -2.13 13.77
CA SER A 289 4.30 -2.17 14.14
C SER A 289 4.58 -2.14 15.65
N LYS A 290 3.60 -1.83 16.48
CA LYS A 290 3.72 -1.80 17.94
C LYS A 290 3.16 -3.04 18.61
N ASN A 291 2.25 -3.75 17.93
CA ASN A 291 1.64 -4.95 18.49
C ASN A 291 2.56 -6.16 18.33
N LYS A 292 3.03 -6.71 19.45
CA LYS A 292 3.90 -7.89 19.48
C LYS A 292 3.17 -9.18 19.06
N GLU A 293 1.87 -9.24 19.25
CA GLU A 293 0.98 -10.37 18.90
C GLU A 293 0.51 -10.34 17.46
N SER A 294 1.03 -9.41 16.63
CA SER A 294 0.62 -9.26 15.22
C SER A 294 0.74 -10.55 14.40
N ILE A 295 1.74 -11.39 14.70
CA ILE A 295 1.93 -12.69 14.02
C ILE A 295 0.89 -13.69 14.49
N GLU A 296 0.65 -13.78 15.79
CA GLU A 296 -0.35 -14.67 16.41
C GLU A 296 -1.75 -14.33 15.92
N HIS A 297 -2.09 -13.04 15.84
CA HIS A 297 -3.36 -12.58 15.27
C HIS A 297 -3.51 -12.96 13.80
N LEU A 298 -2.44 -12.85 13.01
CA LEU A 298 -2.45 -13.26 11.61
C LEU A 298 -2.66 -14.78 11.46
N GLU A 299 -1.99 -15.58 12.29
CA GLU A 299 -2.14 -17.02 12.31
C GLU A 299 -3.56 -17.42 12.73
N ALA A 300 -4.09 -16.83 13.79
CA ALA A 300 -5.47 -17.05 14.25
C ALA A 300 -6.50 -16.70 13.14
N PHE A 301 -6.27 -15.60 12.43
CA PHE A 301 -7.10 -15.24 11.27
C PHE A 301 -6.96 -16.29 10.16
N ASN A 302 -5.75 -16.71 9.79
CA ASN A 302 -5.54 -17.69 8.72
C ASN A 302 -6.15 -19.08 9.07
N GLU A 303 -6.13 -19.46 10.33
CA GLU A 303 -6.73 -20.70 10.85
C GLU A 303 -8.26 -20.62 10.99
N GLY A 304 -8.86 -19.44 10.84
CA GLY A 304 -10.31 -19.25 10.97
C GLY A 304 -10.79 -19.17 12.41
N LYS A 305 -9.92 -18.89 13.38
CA LYS A 305 -10.26 -18.70 14.78
C LYS A 305 -10.87 -17.32 15.06
N ILE A 306 -10.60 -16.36 14.19
CA ILE A 306 -11.14 -15.01 14.24
C ILE A 306 -11.62 -14.59 12.84
N ASP A 307 -12.70 -13.82 12.78
CA ASP A 307 -13.34 -13.43 11.52
C ASP A 307 -12.92 -12.04 11.05
N HIS A 308 -12.49 -11.16 11.96
CA HIS A 308 -12.12 -9.79 11.65
C HIS A 308 -10.68 -9.50 12.08
N ILE A 309 -9.93 -8.84 11.20
CA ILE A 309 -8.58 -8.38 11.52
C ILE A 309 -8.35 -6.98 10.94
N THR A 310 -7.78 -6.10 11.74
CA THR A 310 -7.42 -4.74 11.33
C THR A 310 -5.93 -4.64 11.02
N ALA A 311 -5.55 -3.82 10.07
CA ALA A 311 -4.15 -3.68 9.68
C ALA A 311 -3.76 -2.24 9.33
N CYS A 312 -2.62 -1.80 9.87
CA CYS A 312 -2.02 -0.53 9.53
C CYS A 312 -0.61 -0.74 8.98
N ASN A 313 -0.41 -0.40 7.69
CA ASN A 313 0.88 -0.36 6.97
C ASN A 313 1.69 -1.67 6.87
N ILE A 314 1.47 -2.68 7.71
CA ILE A 314 2.28 -3.91 7.73
C ILE A 314 1.85 -4.90 6.65
N LEU A 315 0.55 -4.97 6.35
CA LEU A 315 0.02 -5.89 5.33
C LEU A 315 0.28 -5.44 3.89
N ASN A 316 0.90 -4.28 3.70
CA ASN A 316 1.24 -3.83 2.35
C ASN A 316 2.27 -4.77 1.68
N GLU A 317 3.10 -5.47 2.47
CA GLU A 317 4.17 -6.34 1.94
C GLU A 317 4.33 -7.63 2.78
N GLY A 318 4.49 -8.75 2.07
CA GLY A 318 5.09 -9.98 2.59
C GLY A 318 4.25 -10.89 3.50
N MET A 319 3.14 -10.46 4.07
CA MET A 319 2.31 -11.35 4.90
C MET A 319 1.31 -12.14 4.04
N ASN A 320 1.15 -13.41 4.34
CA ASN A 320 0.21 -14.28 3.64
C ASN A 320 -1.13 -14.30 4.37
N LEU A 321 -2.17 -13.79 3.72
CA LEU A 321 -3.55 -13.86 4.20
C LEU A 321 -4.29 -14.93 3.43
N CYS A 322 -4.90 -15.86 4.16
CA CYS A 322 -5.69 -16.95 3.60
C CYS A 322 -7.18 -16.68 3.79
N ASN A 323 -7.98 -17.00 2.76
CA ASN A 323 -9.44 -17.00 2.82
C ASN A 323 -10.07 -15.68 3.32
N CYS A 324 -9.47 -14.51 3.05
CA CYS A 324 -10.10 -13.24 3.31
C CYS A 324 -11.11 -12.93 2.20
N GLN A 325 -12.39 -12.85 2.57
CA GLN A 325 -13.48 -12.64 1.62
C GLN A 325 -13.80 -11.16 1.44
N VAL A 326 -13.79 -10.39 2.52
CA VAL A 326 -14.19 -8.98 2.52
C VAL A 326 -13.00 -8.09 2.88
N GLY A 327 -12.81 -7.02 2.12
CA GLY A 327 -11.86 -5.95 2.43
C GLY A 327 -12.55 -4.62 2.63
N ILE A 328 -12.32 -3.97 3.77
CA ILE A 328 -12.82 -2.63 4.04
C ILE A 328 -11.67 -1.64 3.95
N TYR A 329 -11.80 -0.65 3.07
CA TYR A 329 -10.85 0.47 2.98
C TYR A 329 -11.25 1.59 3.94
N ALA A 330 -10.99 1.42 5.25
CA ALA A 330 -11.18 2.50 6.22
C ALA A 330 -10.26 3.71 5.94
N ASN A 331 -9.22 3.50 5.17
CA ASN A 331 -8.29 4.51 4.69
C ASN A 331 -8.07 4.38 3.17
N LEU A 332 -8.12 5.50 2.47
CA LEU A 332 -7.77 5.63 1.06
C LEU A 332 -6.37 6.24 0.92
N ASN A 333 -5.54 5.64 0.09
CA ASN A 333 -4.17 6.09 -0.13
C ASN A 333 -3.97 6.50 -1.60
N SER A 334 -3.13 7.52 -1.85
CA SER A 334 -2.80 7.98 -3.20
C SER A 334 -1.74 7.12 -3.90
N SER A 335 -1.07 6.21 -3.19
CA SER A 335 -0.05 5.33 -3.77
C SER A 335 -0.71 4.17 -4.51
N ASP A 336 -0.51 4.12 -5.83
CA ASP A 336 -1.00 3.02 -6.69
C ASP A 336 -0.43 1.66 -6.23
N THR A 337 0.82 1.65 -5.77
CA THR A 337 1.46 0.44 -5.23
C THR A 337 0.70 -0.11 -4.03
N ILE A 338 0.37 0.75 -3.05
CA ILE A 338 -0.37 0.34 -1.84
C ILE A 338 -1.77 -0.16 -2.21
N VAL A 339 -2.47 0.53 -3.11
CA VAL A 339 -3.81 0.13 -3.56
C VAL A 339 -3.75 -1.26 -4.22
N LYS A 340 -2.84 -1.46 -5.17
CA LYS A 340 -2.65 -2.74 -5.88
C LYS A 340 -2.22 -3.89 -4.94
N GLN A 341 -1.36 -3.61 -3.97
CA GLN A 341 -0.95 -4.61 -2.97
C GLN A 341 -2.12 -5.02 -2.07
N ARG A 342 -2.92 -4.07 -1.58
CA ARG A 342 -4.13 -4.34 -0.80
C ARG A 342 -5.13 -5.19 -1.58
N MET A 343 -5.40 -4.82 -2.83
CA MET A 343 -6.27 -5.61 -3.73
C MET A 343 -5.76 -7.03 -3.89
N GLY A 344 -4.50 -7.22 -4.19
CA GLY A 344 -3.91 -8.54 -4.41
C GLY A 344 -3.96 -9.47 -3.18
N ARG A 345 -4.21 -8.93 -1.97
CA ARG A 345 -4.47 -9.74 -0.77
C ARG A 345 -5.91 -10.28 -0.75
N LEU A 346 -6.86 -9.49 -1.20
CA LEU A 346 -8.27 -9.85 -1.25
C LEU A 346 -8.61 -10.77 -2.43
N LEU A 347 -7.96 -10.58 -3.58
CA LEU A 347 -8.18 -11.36 -4.80
C LEU A 347 -7.69 -12.83 -4.71
N ARG A 348 -7.50 -13.36 -3.52
CA ARG A 348 -7.19 -14.78 -3.27
C ARG A 348 -8.44 -15.62 -2.96
N HIS A 349 -9.53 -14.96 -2.56
CA HIS A 349 -10.84 -15.60 -2.37
C HIS A 349 -11.56 -15.71 -3.71
N LYS A 350 -12.43 -16.72 -3.90
CA LYS A 350 -13.18 -16.91 -5.16
C LYS A 350 -14.14 -15.76 -5.46
N ASN A 351 -14.79 -15.23 -4.43
CA ASN A 351 -15.74 -14.13 -4.53
C ASN A 351 -15.32 -12.99 -3.59
N PRO A 352 -14.30 -12.22 -3.96
CA PRO A 352 -13.83 -11.14 -3.11
C PRO A 352 -14.80 -9.95 -3.14
N VAL A 353 -15.01 -9.34 -1.98
CA VAL A 353 -15.85 -8.15 -1.84
C VAL A 353 -15.01 -7.02 -1.28
N ILE A 354 -15.11 -5.85 -1.89
CA ILE A 354 -14.41 -4.64 -1.45
C ILE A 354 -15.44 -3.59 -1.05
N ILE A 355 -15.28 -3.01 0.14
CA ILE A 355 -16.16 -1.97 0.67
C ILE A 355 -15.34 -0.72 0.88
N VAL A 356 -15.79 0.39 0.28
CA VAL A 356 -15.06 1.66 0.25
C VAL A 356 -15.94 2.78 0.78
N PRO A 357 -15.96 3.02 2.09
CA PRO A 357 -16.55 4.23 2.65
C PRO A 357 -15.63 5.44 2.37
N TYR A 358 -16.21 6.54 1.86
CA TYR A 358 -15.45 7.76 1.59
C TYR A 358 -16.30 9.01 1.82
N PHE A 359 -15.69 10.14 2.17
CA PHE A 359 -16.39 11.41 2.32
C PHE A 359 -16.46 12.15 0.98
N LYS A 360 -17.71 12.45 0.55
CA LYS A 360 -18.00 13.25 -0.65
C LYS A 360 -17.40 14.66 -0.56
N ASN A 361 -17.03 15.22 -1.71
CA ASN A 361 -16.45 16.55 -1.84
C ASN A 361 -15.17 16.72 -0.98
N THR A 362 -14.37 15.68 -0.87
CA THR A 362 -13.03 15.69 -0.26
C THR A 362 -12.03 15.07 -1.21
N ARG A 363 -10.76 15.10 -0.87
CA ARG A 363 -9.70 14.41 -1.63
C ARG A 363 -9.99 12.91 -1.80
N GLU A 364 -10.77 12.29 -0.91
CA GLU A 364 -11.09 10.86 -1.02
C GLU A 364 -11.89 10.53 -2.27
N GLU A 365 -12.75 11.43 -2.74
CA GLU A 365 -13.54 11.22 -3.97
C GLU A 365 -12.65 11.05 -5.20
N GLU A 366 -11.61 11.85 -5.33
CA GLU A 366 -10.63 11.71 -6.41
C GLU A 366 -9.87 10.38 -6.31
N LEU A 367 -9.53 9.95 -5.08
CA LEU A 367 -8.83 8.68 -4.84
C LEU A 367 -9.73 7.48 -5.17
N VAL A 368 -11.02 7.54 -4.84
CA VAL A 368 -11.99 6.51 -5.21
C VAL A 368 -12.15 6.43 -6.72
N ASN A 369 -12.33 7.55 -7.40
CA ASN A 369 -12.46 7.57 -8.86
C ASN A 369 -11.24 6.92 -9.55
N LYS A 370 -10.03 7.30 -9.13
CA LYS A 370 -8.80 6.69 -9.63
C LYS A 370 -8.70 5.20 -9.31
N MET A 371 -9.12 4.78 -8.14
CA MET A 371 -9.13 3.38 -7.75
C MET A 371 -10.08 2.57 -8.65
N LEU A 372 -11.26 3.12 -8.96
CA LEU A 372 -12.28 2.46 -9.76
C LEU A 372 -11.87 2.21 -11.22
N GLU A 373 -10.89 2.92 -11.75
CA GLU A 373 -10.31 2.66 -13.08
C GLU A 373 -9.75 1.22 -13.22
N ASN A 374 -9.41 0.57 -12.10
CA ASN A 374 -8.87 -0.78 -12.07
C ASN A 374 -9.94 -1.88 -11.94
N TYR A 375 -11.22 -1.52 -11.81
CA TYR A 375 -12.30 -2.48 -11.59
C TYR A 375 -13.28 -2.54 -12.75
N ASN A 376 -13.99 -3.65 -12.85
CA ASN A 376 -15.09 -3.82 -13.79
C ASN A 376 -16.29 -2.96 -13.35
N PRO A 377 -16.73 -1.95 -14.14
CA PRO A 377 -17.83 -1.08 -13.74
C PRO A 377 -19.15 -1.82 -13.45
N LYS A 378 -19.35 -3.01 -14.06
CA LYS A 378 -20.56 -3.84 -13.83
C LYS A 378 -20.62 -4.43 -12.41
N LEU A 379 -19.48 -4.56 -11.74
CA LEU A 379 -19.36 -5.10 -10.38
C LEU A 379 -19.23 -3.99 -9.32
N VAL A 380 -19.24 -2.74 -9.73
CA VAL A 380 -19.22 -1.58 -8.84
C VAL A 380 -20.65 -1.15 -8.53
N THR A 381 -21.00 -1.13 -7.26
CA THR A 381 -22.32 -0.69 -6.79
C THR A 381 -22.15 0.48 -5.81
N ILE A 382 -22.76 1.61 -6.13
CA ILE A 382 -22.84 2.75 -5.19
C ILE A 382 -24.05 2.55 -4.30
N ILE A 383 -23.84 2.56 -3.00
CA ILE A 383 -24.89 2.37 -1.98
C ILE A 383 -24.97 3.59 -1.06
N ASP A 384 -26.16 3.91 -0.59
CA ASP A 384 -26.44 5.01 0.36
C ASP A 384 -26.52 4.51 1.82
N ASP A 385 -26.68 3.19 2.02
CA ASP A 385 -26.77 2.53 3.32
C ASP A 385 -25.94 1.24 3.30
N TYR A 386 -25.14 1.02 4.34
CA TYR A 386 -24.33 -0.19 4.51
C TYR A 386 -25.17 -1.46 4.59
N LYS A 387 -26.45 -1.39 5.00
CA LYS A 387 -27.37 -2.53 5.01
C LYS A 387 -27.67 -3.12 3.64
N LYS A 388 -27.35 -2.38 2.57
CA LYS A 388 -27.48 -2.87 1.18
C LYS A 388 -26.28 -3.72 0.72
N ILE A 389 -25.25 -3.89 1.54
CA ILE A 389 -24.13 -4.77 1.26
C ILE A 389 -24.61 -6.23 1.31
N LYS A 390 -24.36 -6.98 0.23
CA LYS A 390 -24.67 -8.40 0.09
C LYS A 390 -23.41 -9.16 -0.33
N ILE A 391 -22.97 -10.10 0.50
CA ILE A 391 -21.77 -10.90 0.30
C ILE A 391 -22.09 -12.18 -0.48
#